data_45fec5e09f13c9298ecac15e4ee65d0e
#
_entry.id   45fec5e09f13c9298ecac15e4ee65d0e
#
_cell.length_a   1.000
_cell.length_b   1.000
_cell.length_c   1.000
_cell.angle_alpha   90.00
_cell.angle_beta   90.00
_cell.angle_gamma   90.00
#
_symmetry.space_group_name_H-M   'P 1'
#
loop_
_entity.id
_entity.type
_entity.pdbx_description
1 polymer ?
#
loop_
_entity_poly.entity_id
_entity_poly.type
_entity_poly.pdbx_seq_one_letter_code
_entity_poly.pdbx_strand_id
1 'polypeptide(L)'
;MASDNNFLRTAGRILNAGQSRALILTGNIHDVFHTNKGGKDDYSSLVEYLTGNWNLSSLILIVYELNGPIRFLREKDAEQVRKAWIEWRLGMNPDQLAINRMTASEEVQSQVDSVTSSYDDSMQKAVSNPTLALELMRQMCLCSRTKLGASPCLKGDLLILIEGADMLLPDAPITSLNDMDRQRVSICHDWFCDLGFVNGDDSVVMIAESRSQLNQRIARLPQLIEVEVPSPNLETRKHFISWFSRNDNKDRKLQLWGTQGELAELTAGLSLHALMQLLKGVRHGRAKLSQEEAVAKVEDFIKSQLGEEVVEFKKPGHGLSDVIGFKRLKAFLKKEVIPRFGMDSGEALPGAAIGGPIGAGKTFIFEAVAAELDMVVLVIKNIRSKYYGETDVIFERLRRVLMALSRVLIFIDEADTQLGGVGSDTHATERRLTGKIQSMMSDPLLRGKVVWLLVTARIHLLSPDIRRPGRVGDLIIPVLDPEGKDREAFLDWVVSPVIASKLTGEDRERFAAATDGWSAAGFAALRSELKAKAKLFGKNGKLTMDDVMGLIEDLLPPAIGETRRYQTLQALVNCTRRSLMPDPDVTDEERESWSHEIRQLEAKGVR
;
A
#
# COMPACT_ATOMS: atom_id res chain seq x y z
N MET A 1 12.83 2.17 20.68
CA MET A 1 12.10 3.30 21.28
C MET A 1 12.24 4.66 20.56
N ALA A 2 13.25 4.88 19.71
CA ALA A 2 13.47 6.20 19.11
C ALA A 2 12.67 6.49 17.81
N SER A 3 12.10 5.51 17.14
CA SER A 3 11.45 5.70 15.83
C SER A 3 9.95 6.00 15.88
N ASP A 4 9.22 5.47 16.86
CA ASP A 4 7.76 5.65 16.93
C ASP A 4 7.32 7.04 17.37
N ASN A 5 8.16 7.74 18.11
CA ASN A 5 7.90 9.12 18.54
C ASN A 5 8.27 10.18 17.48
N ASN A 6 8.71 9.78 16.29
CA ASN A 6 9.17 10.73 15.28
C ASN A 6 8.04 11.62 14.76
N PHE A 7 6.84 11.07 14.55
CA PHE A 7 5.69 11.84 14.10
C PHE A 7 5.23 12.84 15.15
N LEU A 8 5.22 12.46 16.44
CA LEU A 8 4.87 13.37 17.55
C LEU A 8 5.89 14.51 17.67
N ARG A 9 7.19 14.20 17.56
CA ARG A 9 8.24 15.22 17.54
C ARG A 9 8.13 16.14 16.34
N THR A 10 7.79 15.59 15.17
CA THR A 10 7.58 16.37 13.95
C THR A 10 6.38 17.30 14.11
N ALA A 11 5.23 16.80 14.60
CA ALA A 11 4.05 17.60 14.87
C ALA A 11 4.37 18.72 15.89
N GLY A 12 5.00 18.37 17.01
CA GLY A 12 5.41 19.34 18.03
C GLY A 12 6.38 20.40 17.49
N ARG A 13 7.34 20.03 16.64
CA ARG A 13 8.27 20.97 16.01
C ARG A 13 7.55 21.97 15.09
N ILE A 14 6.59 21.48 14.28
CA ILE A 14 5.81 22.33 13.36
C ILE A 14 4.99 23.35 14.16
N LEU A 15 4.28 22.90 15.21
CA LEU A 15 3.46 23.76 16.06
C LEU A 15 4.32 24.76 16.85
N ASN A 16 5.39 24.30 17.51
CA ASN A 16 6.27 25.16 18.32
C ASN A 16 7.04 26.18 17.47
N ALA A 17 7.39 25.82 16.23
CA ALA A 17 8.04 26.76 15.31
C ALA A 17 7.06 27.73 14.63
N GLY A 18 5.75 27.59 14.86
CA GLY A 18 4.73 28.40 14.18
C GLY A 18 4.66 28.19 12.67
N GLN A 19 5.19 27.07 12.15
CA GLN A 19 5.14 26.77 10.72
C GLN A 19 3.71 26.57 10.22
N SER A 20 2.87 26.00 11.04
CA SER A 20 1.42 25.89 10.84
C SER A 20 0.71 25.80 12.18
N ARG A 21 -0.55 26.23 12.19
CA ARG A 21 -1.48 26.07 13.32
C ARG A 21 -2.53 25.00 13.05
N ALA A 22 -2.63 24.52 11.83
CA ALA A 22 -3.51 23.41 11.44
C ALA A 22 -2.68 22.22 10.94
N LEU A 23 -2.76 21.09 11.63
CA LEU A 23 -2.14 19.83 11.24
C LEU A 23 -3.19 18.78 10.89
N ILE A 24 -2.81 17.83 10.06
CA ILE A 24 -3.56 16.60 9.86
C ILE A 24 -2.66 15.40 10.11
N LEU A 25 -3.09 14.53 11.02
CA LEU A 25 -2.47 13.22 11.25
C LEU A 25 -3.18 12.18 10.39
N THR A 26 -2.39 11.46 9.58
CA THR A 26 -2.92 10.42 8.68
C THR A 26 -2.18 9.11 8.89
N GLY A 27 -2.66 8.04 8.30
CA GLY A 27 -1.96 6.76 8.29
C GLY A 27 -2.44 5.77 9.35
N ASN A 28 -1.55 5.31 10.22
CA ASN A 28 -1.85 4.28 11.22
C ASN A 28 -2.56 4.85 12.47
N ILE A 29 -3.66 5.57 12.24
CA ILE A 29 -4.37 6.33 13.29
C ILE A 29 -5.26 5.45 14.21
N HIS A 30 -5.68 4.28 13.75
CA HIS A 30 -6.55 3.35 14.48
C HIS A 30 -5.79 2.28 15.28
N ASP A 31 -4.48 2.45 15.44
CA ASP A 31 -3.63 1.52 16.18
C ASP A 31 -3.55 1.85 17.67
N VAL A 32 -2.79 1.04 18.41
CA VAL A 32 -2.46 1.30 19.79
C VAL A 32 -1.00 1.75 19.91
N PHE A 33 -0.72 2.66 20.84
CA PHE A 33 0.56 3.33 20.99
C PHE A 33 1.11 3.09 22.39
N HIS A 34 2.42 2.86 22.48
CA HIS A 34 3.11 2.63 23.75
C HIS A 34 3.09 3.88 24.63
N THR A 35 2.57 3.72 25.83
CA THR A 35 2.55 4.75 26.89
C THR A 35 3.28 4.22 28.12
N ASN A 36 3.97 5.09 28.84
CA ASN A 36 4.57 4.76 30.12
C ASN A 36 3.99 5.70 31.20
N LYS A 37 3.13 5.17 32.05
CA LYS A 37 2.50 5.90 33.15
C LYS A 37 3.10 5.42 34.47
N GLY A 38 3.91 6.27 35.12
CA GLY A 38 4.49 5.95 36.42
C GLY A 38 5.43 4.75 36.42
N GLY A 39 6.15 4.50 35.33
CA GLY A 39 7.08 3.38 35.18
C GLY A 39 6.42 2.06 34.75
N LYS A 40 5.11 2.07 34.49
CA LYS A 40 4.38 0.90 33.96
C LYS A 40 4.10 1.10 32.47
N ASP A 41 4.57 0.14 31.67
CA ASP A 41 4.29 0.12 30.24
C ASP A 41 2.83 -0.27 30.00
N ASP A 42 2.18 0.46 29.09
CA ASP A 42 0.82 0.19 28.62
C ASP A 42 0.66 0.62 27.16
N TYR A 43 -0.48 0.29 26.57
CA TYR A 43 -0.83 0.68 25.20
C TYR A 43 -2.21 1.31 25.16
N SER A 44 -2.31 2.46 24.49
CA SER A 44 -3.54 3.27 24.44
C SER A 44 -3.86 3.74 23.02
N SER A 45 -5.03 4.29 22.80
CA SER A 45 -5.45 4.90 21.54
C SER A 45 -4.54 6.08 21.15
N LEU A 46 -4.58 6.50 19.87
CA LEU A 46 -3.82 7.66 19.40
C LEU A 46 -4.15 8.92 20.21
N VAL A 47 -5.42 9.19 20.48
CA VAL A 47 -5.83 10.37 21.25
C VAL A 47 -5.30 10.34 22.67
N GLU A 48 -5.42 9.21 23.36
CA GLU A 48 -4.86 9.06 24.72
C GLU A 48 -3.32 9.17 24.72
N TYR A 49 -2.66 8.65 23.69
CA TYR A 49 -1.22 8.77 23.50
C TYR A 49 -0.81 10.23 23.30
N LEU A 50 -1.50 10.98 22.42
CA LEU A 50 -1.25 12.38 22.17
C LEU A 50 -1.47 13.22 23.44
N THR A 51 -2.62 13.05 24.08
CA THR A 51 -3.00 13.80 25.30
C THR A 51 -2.09 13.51 26.48
N GLY A 52 -1.55 12.29 26.57
CA GLY A 52 -0.60 11.89 27.61
C GLY A 52 0.82 12.37 27.42
N ASN A 53 1.21 12.74 26.20
CA ASN A 53 2.58 13.15 25.88
C ASN A 53 2.77 14.66 25.67
N TRP A 54 1.70 15.43 25.54
CA TRP A 54 1.78 16.88 25.46
C TRP A 54 1.90 17.54 26.83
N ASN A 55 2.67 18.60 26.92
CA ASN A 55 2.79 19.39 28.14
C ASN A 55 1.53 20.28 28.30
N LEU A 56 0.66 19.88 29.20
CA LEU A 56 -0.62 20.56 29.45
C LEU A 56 -0.50 21.71 30.48
N SER A 57 0.69 22.10 30.91
CA SER A 57 0.83 23.14 31.91
C SER A 57 0.36 24.53 31.42
N SER A 58 0.56 24.80 30.13
CA SER A 58 0.18 26.05 29.46
C SER A 58 -0.92 25.87 28.39
N LEU A 59 -1.29 24.64 28.06
CA LEU A 59 -2.26 24.34 27.00
C LEU A 59 -3.60 23.92 27.57
N ILE A 60 -4.67 24.40 26.95
CA ILE A 60 -6.03 23.94 27.13
C ILE A 60 -6.36 22.97 26.02
N LEU A 61 -6.53 21.71 26.36
CA LEU A 61 -6.76 20.65 25.39
C LEU A 61 -8.25 20.33 25.24
N ILE A 62 -8.73 20.43 24.01
CA ILE A 62 -10.08 20.12 23.59
C ILE A 62 -10.04 18.90 22.65
N VAL A 63 -10.92 17.94 22.86
CA VAL A 63 -11.08 16.77 22.00
C VAL A 63 -12.50 16.73 21.48
N TYR A 64 -12.64 16.58 20.18
CA TYR A 64 -13.93 16.45 19.52
C TYR A 64 -13.97 15.20 18.63
N GLU A 65 -14.95 14.36 18.87
CA GLU A 65 -15.30 13.20 18.05
C GLU A 65 -16.58 13.51 17.26
N LEU A 66 -16.69 13.01 16.05
CA LEU A 66 -17.88 13.21 15.22
C LEU A 66 -19.16 12.80 15.98
N ASN A 67 -20.13 13.71 16.05
CA ASN A 67 -21.40 13.57 16.80
C ASN A 67 -21.24 13.40 18.32
N GLY A 68 -20.04 13.52 18.86
CA GLY A 68 -19.79 13.53 20.30
C GLY A 68 -19.86 14.93 20.92
N PRO A 69 -19.74 15.04 22.26
CA PRO A 69 -19.56 16.32 22.91
C PRO A 69 -18.18 16.91 22.66
N ILE A 70 -18.08 18.24 22.73
CA ILE A 70 -16.79 18.91 22.86
C ILE A 70 -16.26 18.63 24.27
N ARG A 71 -15.15 17.91 24.39
CA ARG A 71 -14.58 17.44 25.67
C ARG A 71 -13.34 18.25 26.04
N PHE A 72 -13.30 18.70 27.28
CA PHE A 72 -12.10 19.26 27.89
C PHE A 72 -11.42 18.19 28.75
N LEU A 73 -10.10 18.10 28.71
CA LEU A 73 -9.37 17.13 29.53
C LEU A 73 -9.42 17.45 31.04
N ARG A 74 -9.53 18.73 31.37
CA ARG A 74 -9.61 19.21 32.77
C ARG A 74 -10.85 20.07 32.95
N GLU A 75 -11.57 19.84 34.00
CA GLU A 75 -12.79 20.58 34.32
C GLU A 75 -12.55 22.09 34.48
N LYS A 76 -11.45 22.47 35.10
CA LYS A 76 -11.01 23.87 35.21
C LYS A 76 -10.83 24.58 33.87
N ASP A 77 -10.43 23.83 32.81
CA ASP A 77 -10.24 24.40 31.47
C ASP A 77 -11.60 24.69 30.81
N ALA A 78 -12.59 23.83 31.03
CA ALA A 78 -13.97 24.08 30.59
C ALA A 78 -14.54 25.35 31.21
N GLU A 79 -14.33 25.53 32.51
CA GLU A 79 -14.79 26.75 33.21
C GLU A 79 -14.06 28.00 32.72
N GLN A 80 -12.76 27.92 32.49
CA GLN A 80 -11.98 29.03 31.94
C GLN A 80 -12.45 29.43 30.54
N VAL A 81 -12.65 28.48 29.65
CA VAL A 81 -13.14 28.75 28.29
C VAL A 81 -14.56 29.30 28.31
N ARG A 82 -15.43 28.71 29.13
CA ARG A 82 -16.80 29.21 29.32
C ARG A 82 -16.83 30.68 29.77
N LYS A 83 -16.04 31.01 30.75
CA LYS A 83 -15.93 32.39 31.26
C LYS A 83 -15.40 33.34 30.19
N ALA A 84 -14.32 32.96 29.54
CA ALA A 84 -13.68 33.75 28.47
C ALA A 84 -14.62 33.95 27.26
N TRP A 85 -15.43 32.94 26.89
CA TRP A 85 -16.39 33.07 25.80
C TRP A 85 -17.53 34.03 26.14
N ILE A 86 -18.01 34.02 27.40
CA ILE A 86 -19.04 34.95 27.90
C ILE A 86 -18.49 36.39 27.90
N GLU A 87 -17.28 36.59 28.41
CA GLU A 87 -16.58 37.89 28.41
C GLU A 87 -16.40 38.43 26.99
N TRP A 88 -15.93 37.59 26.09
CA TRP A 88 -15.77 37.92 24.67
C TRP A 88 -17.12 38.31 24.03
N ARG A 89 -18.16 37.55 24.27
CA ARG A 89 -19.47 37.76 23.67
C ARG A 89 -20.16 39.04 24.17
N LEU A 90 -19.92 39.38 25.42
CA LEU A 90 -20.41 40.62 26.03
C LEU A 90 -19.54 41.84 25.74
N GLY A 91 -18.31 41.64 25.28
CA GLY A 91 -17.33 42.72 25.08
C GLY A 91 -16.86 43.36 26.40
N MET A 92 -16.96 42.66 27.53
CA MET A 92 -16.64 43.14 28.88
C MET A 92 -15.46 42.37 29.44
N ASN A 93 -14.52 43.11 30.06
CA ASN A 93 -13.41 42.48 30.80
C ASN A 93 -13.89 41.90 32.14
N PRO A 94 -13.10 40.99 32.80
CA PRO A 94 -13.47 40.37 34.06
C PRO A 94 -13.87 41.34 35.16
N ASP A 95 -13.17 42.46 35.26
CA ASP A 95 -13.43 43.47 36.31
C ASP A 95 -14.74 44.20 36.04
N GLN A 96 -15.01 44.57 34.80
CA GLN A 96 -16.27 45.17 34.38
C GLN A 96 -17.45 44.21 34.65
N LEU A 97 -17.27 42.92 34.38
CA LEU A 97 -18.26 41.90 34.58
C LEU A 97 -18.57 41.66 36.07
N ALA A 98 -17.50 41.73 36.92
CA ALA A 98 -17.64 41.64 38.37
C ALA A 98 -18.34 42.87 38.95
N ILE A 99 -17.97 44.05 38.51
CA ILE A 99 -18.63 45.30 38.91
C ILE A 99 -20.11 45.29 38.47
N ASN A 100 -20.38 44.93 37.24
CA ASN A 100 -21.72 44.87 36.69
C ASN A 100 -22.61 43.84 37.43
N ARG A 101 -22.07 42.72 37.88
CA ARG A 101 -22.81 41.73 38.71
C ARG A 101 -23.15 42.30 40.08
N MET A 102 -22.42 43.25 40.62
CA MET A 102 -22.67 43.86 41.93
C MET A 102 -23.54 45.12 41.88
N THR A 103 -23.48 45.88 40.78
CA THR A 103 -24.05 47.23 40.69
C THR A 103 -24.99 47.43 39.48
N ALA A 104 -25.14 46.47 38.62
CA ALA A 104 -25.88 46.63 37.36
C ALA A 104 -27.39 46.63 37.54
N SER A 105 -28.07 47.29 36.60
CA SER A 105 -29.51 47.20 36.42
C SER A 105 -29.95 45.77 36.08
N GLU A 106 -31.22 45.44 36.37
CA GLU A 106 -31.84 44.16 35.99
C GLU A 106 -31.64 43.80 34.51
N GLU A 107 -31.57 44.79 33.62
CA GLU A 107 -31.29 44.60 32.18
C GLU A 107 -29.91 44.01 31.89
N VAL A 108 -28.87 44.50 32.52
CA VAL A 108 -27.51 44.00 32.32
C VAL A 108 -27.33 42.60 32.89
N GLN A 109 -27.95 42.34 34.06
CA GLN A 109 -27.98 40.99 34.63
C GLN A 109 -28.69 40.00 33.70
N SER A 110 -29.88 40.38 33.20
CA SER A 110 -30.63 39.57 32.23
C SER A 110 -29.81 39.29 30.96
N GLN A 111 -29.00 40.25 30.47
CA GLN A 111 -28.14 40.06 29.31
C GLN A 111 -27.01 39.08 29.61
N VAL A 112 -26.37 39.15 30.76
CA VAL A 112 -25.34 38.21 31.21
C VAL A 112 -25.87 36.81 31.31
N ASP A 113 -27.05 36.66 31.93
CA ASP A 113 -27.71 35.36 32.10
C ASP A 113 -28.15 34.75 30.76
N SER A 114 -28.64 35.59 29.84
CA SER A 114 -28.98 35.17 28.46
C SER A 114 -27.77 34.66 27.70
N VAL A 115 -26.63 35.38 27.72
CA VAL A 115 -25.40 34.94 27.06
C VAL A 115 -24.83 33.69 27.71
N THR A 116 -24.92 33.57 29.03
CA THR A 116 -24.47 32.39 29.76
C THR A 116 -25.31 31.15 29.38
N SER A 117 -26.61 31.29 29.38
CA SER A 117 -27.52 30.21 28.94
C SER A 117 -27.31 29.85 27.48
N SER A 118 -27.04 30.84 26.62
CA SER A 118 -26.73 30.62 25.21
C SER A 118 -25.46 29.77 24.97
N TYR A 119 -24.40 29.97 25.79
CA TYR A 119 -23.22 29.12 25.74
C TYR A 119 -23.54 27.68 26.11
N ASP A 120 -24.18 27.50 27.28
CA ASP A 120 -24.51 26.18 27.82
C ASP A 120 -25.44 25.40 26.87
N ASP A 121 -26.48 26.06 26.35
CA ASP A 121 -27.36 25.52 25.31
C ASP A 121 -26.63 25.15 24.03
N SER A 122 -25.71 25.99 23.60
CA SER A 122 -24.93 25.75 22.38
C SER A 122 -23.99 24.56 22.57
N MET A 123 -23.33 24.44 23.70
CA MET A 123 -22.50 23.28 24.04
C MET A 123 -23.31 21.98 24.07
N GLN A 124 -24.53 22.03 24.63
CA GLN A 124 -25.43 20.88 24.66
C GLN A 124 -25.92 20.52 23.24
N LYS A 125 -26.30 21.50 22.44
CA LYS A 125 -26.76 21.31 21.05
C LYS A 125 -25.66 20.91 20.10
N ALA A 126 -24.38 21.20 20.42
CA ALA A 126 -23.22 20.76 19.65
C ALA A 126 -23.06 19.24 19.68
N VAL A 127 -23.57 18.55 20.71
CA VAL A 127 -23.68 17.08 20.69
C VAL A 127 -24.61 16.69 19.55
N SER A 128 -24.18 15.82 18.69
CA SER A 128 -24.87 15.39 17.44
C SER A 128 -25.08 16.49 16.38
N ASN A 129 -24.43 17.65 16.54
CA ASN A 129 -24.43 18.73 15.55
C ASN A 129 -23.00 19.18 15.23
N PRO A 130 -22.32 18.49 14.30
CA PRO A 130 -20.92 18.78 13.96
C PRO A 130 -20.69 20.20 13.43
N THR A 131 -21.64 20.78 12.74
CA THR A 131 -21.54 22.16 12.22
C THR A 131 -21.47 23.17 13.36
N LEU A 132 -22.33 23.03 14.36
CA LEU A 132 -22.32 23.89 15.54
C LEU A 132 -21.07 23.67 16.38
N ALA A 133 -20.63 22.40 16.53
CA ALA A 133 -19.40 22.08 17.24
C ALA A 133 -18.17 22.76 16.64
N LEU A 134 -18.01 22.71 15.32
CA LEU A 134 -16.91 23.39 14.61
C LEU A 134 -16.97 24.90 14.79
N GLU A 135 -18.15 25.49 14.67
CA GLU A 135 -18.33 26.94 14.86
C GLU A 135 -18.00 27.36 16.30
N LEU A 136 -18.41 26.58 17.31
CA LEU A 136 -18.06 26.86 18.72
C LEU A 136 -16.55 26.77 18.95
N MET A 137 -15.88 25.76 18.43
CA MET A 137 -14.42 25.61 18.54
C MET A 137 -13.69 26.77 17.83
N ARG A 138 -14.17 27.20 16.67
CA ARG A 138 -13.66 28.41 15.99
C ARG A 138 -13.85 29.66 16.86
N GLN A 139 -15.02 29.82 17.48
CA GLN A 139 -15.29 30.94 18.40
C GLN A 139 -14.41 30.89 19.64
N MET A 140 -14.09 29.72 20.18
CA MET A 140 -13.14 29.59 21.29
C MET A 140 -11.75 30.10 20.90
N CYS A 141 -11.27 29.83 19.69
CA CYS A 141 -10.02 30.41 19.16
C CYS A 141 -10.14 31.93 18.90
N LEU A 142 -11.31 32.44 18.51
CA LEU A 142 -11.53 33.90 18.43
C LEU A 142 -11.46 34.54 19.82
N CYS A 143 -12.07 33.89 20.81
CA CYS A 143 -12.07 34.33 22.19
C CYS A 143 -10.65 34.36 22.80
N SER A 144 -9.83 33.31 22.59
CA SER A 144 -8.50 33.20 23.18
C SER A 144 -7.59 34.36 22.79
N ARG A 145 -7.69 34.82 21.55
CA ARG A 145 -6.84 35.90 21.02
C ARG A 145 -7.44 37.31 21.13
N THR A 146 -8.73 37.42 21.51
CA THR A 146 -9.35 38.73 21.69
C THR A 146 -8.90 39.34 23.00
N LYS A 147 -8.43 40.62 22.96
CA LYS A 147 -8.05 41.38 24.13
C LYS A 147 -9.19 42.30 24.53
N LEU A 148 -9.60 42.21 25.75
CA LEU A 148 -10.52 43.16 26.41
C LEU A 148 -9.71 43.98 27.43
N GLY A 149 -9.28 45.14 27.02
CA GLY A 149 -8.30 45.96 27.77
C GLY A 149 -6.85 45.46 27.55
N ALA A 150 -6.10 45.31 28.65
CA ALA A 150 -4.69 44.93 28.61
C ALA A 150 -4.44 43.43 28.55
N SER A 151 -5.44 42.60 28.84
CA SER A 151 -5.32 41.14 28.96
C SER A 151 -6.15 40.41 27.91
N PRO A 152 -5.69 39.26 27.43
CA PRO A 152 -6.53 38.38 26.59
C PRO A 152 -7.71 37.83 27.41
N CYS A 153 -8.83 37.51 26.73
CA CYS A 153 -10.00 36.91 27.38
C CYS A 153 -9.66 35.54 27.97
N LEU A 154 -8.83 34.77 27.32
CA LEU A 154 -8.39 33.45 27.79
C LEU A 154 -6.90 33.47 28.14
N LYS A 155 -6.55 32.95 29.32
CA LYS A 155 -5.15 32.75 29.72
C LYS A 155 -4.76 31.29 29.37
N GLY A 156 -4.07 31.11 28.25
CA GLY A 156 -3.60 29.82 27.77
C GLY A 156 -4.04 29.56 26.34
N ASP A 157 -3.21 28.82 25.62
CA ASP A 157 -3.40 28.52 24.21
C ASP A 157 -4.27 27.27 24.07
N LEU A 158 -5.09 27.24 23.03
CA LEU A 158 -5.96 26.11 22.73
C LEU A 158 -5.25 25.10 21.83
N LEU A 159 -5.31 23.84 22.17
CA LEU A 159 -4.99 22.72 21.30
C LEU A 159 -6.23 21.87 21.10
N ILE A 160 -6.75 21.88 19.88
CA ILE A 160 -8.00 21.21 19.53
C ILE A 160 -7.69 19.97 18.69
N LEU A 161 -8.08 18.80 19.20
CA LEU A 161 -8.03 17.52 18.48
C LEU A 161 -9.40 17.24 17.87
N ILE A 162 -9.44 16.97 16.56
CA ILE A 162 -10.66 16.63 15.83
C ILE A 162 -10.49 15.24 15.22
N GLU A 163 -11.23 14.26 15.73
CA GLU A 163 -11.24 12.90 15.21
C GLU A 163 -12.24 12.75 14.05
N GLY A 164 -11.94 11.86 13.09
CA GLY A 164 -12.79 11.56 11.94
C GLY A 164 -12.97 12.76 11.00
N ALA A 165 -11.90 13.52 10.78
CA ALA A 165 -11.94 14.72 9.95
C ALA A 165 -12.34 14.44 8.48
N ASP A 166 -12.05 13.26 7.96
CA ASP A 166 -12.47 12.78 6.65
C ASP A 166 -14.00 12.59 6.55
N MET A 167 -14.63 12.10 7.61
CA MET A 167 -16.10 12.02 7.69
C MET A 167 -16.74 13.38 7.93
N LEU A 168 -16.04 14.26 8.65
CA LEU A 168 -16.51 15.60 8.98
C LEU A 168 -16.47 16.54 7.76
N LEU A 169 -15.45 16.40 6.92
CA LEU A 169 -15.12 17.21 5.75
C LEU A 169 -14.90 16.32 4.52
N PRO A 170 -15.93 15.59 4.04
CA PRO A 170 -15.78 14.56 3.02
C PRO A 170 -15.30 15.12 1.68
N ASP A 171 -14.45 14.35 0.99
CA ASP A 171 -14.01 14.67 -0.38
C ASP A 171 -15.16 14.42 -1.37
N ALA A 172 -15.80 15.49 -1.76
CA ALA A 172 -16.80 15.48 -2.82
C ALA A 172 -16.79 16.83 -3.58
N PRO A 173 -17.17 16.84 -4.85
CA PRO A 173 -17.39 18.08 -5.59
C PRO A 173 -18.42 18.96 -4.85
N ILE A 174 -18.22 20.28 -4.85
CA ILE A 174 -19.11 21.23 -4.16
C ILE A 174 -20.57 21.05 -4.57
N THR A 175 -20.81 20.69 -5.81
CA THR A 175 -22.16 20.44 -6.35
C THR A 175 -22.83 19.20 -5.77
N SER A 176 -22.05 18.25 -5.24
CA SER A 176 -22.53 16.99 -4.66
C SER A 176 -22.61 17.04 -3.13
N LEU A 177 -21.99 18.03 -2.49
CA LEU A 177 -22.07 18.22 -1.05
C LEU A 177 -23.47 18.68 -0.65
N ASN A 178 -24.01 18.12 0.43
CA ASN A 178 -25.20 18.66 1.06
C ASN A 178 -24.89 20.00 1.77
N ASP A 179 -25.92 20.72 2.17
CA ASP A 179 -25.76 22.06 2.76
C ASP A 179 -24.97 22.04 4.08
N MET A 180 -25.12 20.99 4.88
CA MET A 180 -24.39 20.85 6.14
C MET A 180 -22.89 20.62 5.89
N ASP A 181 -22.53 19.77 4.92
CA ASP A 181 -21.12 19.53 4.53
C ASP A 181 -20.51 20.82 3.97
N ARG A 182 -21.22 21.57 3.14
CA ARG A 182 -20.77 22.87 2.63
C ARG A 182 -20.49 23.87 3.74
N GLN A 183 -21.38 23.94 4.74
CA GLN A 183 -21.18 24.80 5.91
C GLN A 183 -19.94 24.40 6.69
N ARG A 184 -19.73 23.10 6.98
CA ARG A 184 -18.55 22.62 7.70
C ARG A 184 -17.26 22.94 6.96
N VAL A 185 -17.23 22.69 5.64
CA VAL A 185 -16.08 23.04 4.79
C VAL A 185 -15.83 24.55 4.82
N SER A 186 -16.87 25.39 4.75
CA SER A 186 -16.73 26.85 4.81
C SER A 186 -16.19 27.32 6.15
N ILE A 187 -16.73 26.79 7.27
CA ILE A 187 -16.27 27.12 8.63
C ILE A 187 -14.78 26.80 8.79
N CYS A 188 -14.35 25.58 8.40
CA CYS A 188 -12.94 25.18 8.51
C CYS A 188 -12.04 25.97 7.59
N HIS A 189 -12.49 26.28 6.36
CA HIS A 189 -11.73 27.11 5.43
C HIS A 189 -11.49 28.51 6.00
N ASP A 190 -12.55 29.17 6.46
CA ASP A 190 -12.47 30.51 7.03
C ASP A 190 -11.61 30.52 8.30
N TRP A 191 -11.72 29.48 9.13
CA TRP A 191 -10.94 29.32 10.34
C TRP A 191 -9.45 29.21 10.07
N PHE A 192 -9.05 28.28 9.18
CA PHE A 192 -7.65 27.99 8.89
C PHE A 192 -6.98 29.06 8.02
N CYS A 193 -7.76 29.86 7.29
CA CYS A 193 -7.26 31.00 6.51
C CYS A 193 -7.25 32.33 7.30
N ASP A 194 -7.85 32.35 8.48
CA ASP A 194 -7.86 33.56 9.30
C ASP A 194 -6.45 33.93 9.77
N LEU A 195 -5.99 35.11 9.38
CA LEU A 195 -4.62 35.60 9.73
C LEU A 195 -4.40 35.67 11.25
N GLY A 196 -5.45 35.97 12.03
CA GLY A 196 -5.35 35.98 13.48
C GLY A 196 -5.14 34.57 14.06
N PHE A 197 -5.71 33.54 13.45
CA PHE A 197 -5.46 32.14 13.83
C PHE A 197 -4.06 31.70 13.38
N VAL A 198 -3.70 31.96 12.12
CA VAL A 198 -2.41 31.57 11.54
C VAL A 198 -1.22 32.16 12.29
N ASN A 199 -1.34 33.41 12.74
CA ASN A 199 -0.29 34.11 13.50
C ASN A 199 -0.47 34.03 15.03
N GLY A 200 -1.50 33.35 15.50
CA GLY A 200 -1.76 33.12 16.92
C GLY A 200 -1.01 31.90 17.48
N ASP A 201 -1.36 31.51 18.71
CA ASP A 201 -0.74 30.38 19.40
C ASP A 201 -1.69 29.16 19.53
N ASP A 202 -2.98 29.32 19.24
CA ASP A 202 -3.94 28.22 19.17
C ASP A 202 -3.61 27.27 18.01
N SER A 203 -3.89 25.99 18.20
CA SER A 203 -3.60 24.98 17.20
C SER A 203 -4.73 23.97 17.06
N VAL A 204 -4.92 23.46 15.84
CA VAL A 204 -5.90 22.40 15.51
C VAL A 204 -5.14 21.22 14.92
N VAL A 205 -5.40 20.04 15.43
CA VAL A 205 -4.89 18.77 14.91
C VAL A 205 -6.06 17.90 14.51
N MET A 206 -6.23 17.74 13.21
CA MET A 206 -7.22 16.84 12.62
C MET A 206 -6.65 15.44 12.51
N ILE A 207 -7.48 14.43 12.71
CA ILE A 207 -7.13 13.01 12.55
C ILE A 207 -8.04 12.43 11.48
N ALA A 208 -7.44 11.89 10.41
CA ALA A 208 -8.14 11.28 9.29
C ALA A 208 -7.36 10.08 8.76
N GLU A 209 -8.01 9.14 8.09
CA GLU A 209 -7.31 8.00 7.48
C GLU A 209 -6.32 8.45 6.40
N SER A 210 -6.72 9.41 5.57
CA SER A 210 -5.93 9.91 4.47
C SER A 210 -6.29 11.36 4.14
N ARG A 211 -5.29 12.14 3.74
CA ARG A 211 -5.50 13.51 3.25
C ARG A 211 -6.37 13.54 1.98
N SER A 212 -6.32 12.49 1.16
CA SER A 212 -7.10 12.39 -0.07
C SER A 212 -8.60 12.23 0.18
N GLN A 213 -9.01 11.84 1.38
CA GLN A 213 -10.41 11.72 1.78
C GLN A 213 -11.01 13.03 2.30
N LEU A 214 -10.17 14.03 2.56
CA LEU A 214 -10.66 15.36 2.92
C LEU A 214 -11.08 16.18 1.70
N ASN A 215 -12.07 17.03 1.91
CA ASN A 215 -12.49 17.99 0.89
C ASN A 215 -11.30 18.78 0.34
N GLN A 216 -11.18 18.86 -0.98
CA GLN A 216 -10.02 19.43 -1.68
C GLN A 216 -9.78 20.92 -1.34
N ARG A 217 -10.81 21.66 -0.94
CA ARG A 217 -10.64 23.04 -0.49
C ARG A 217 -9.85 23.13 0.82
N ILE A 218 -10.00 22.14 1.70
CA ILE A 218 -9.26 22.06 2.96
C ILE A 218 -7.91 21.36 2.74
N ALA A 219 -7.93 20.21 2.07
CA ALA A 219 -6.73 19.41 1.83
C ALA A 219 -5.61 20.17 1.10
N ARG A 220 -5.95 21.17 0.25
CA ARG A 220 -4.97 21.96 -0.51
C ARG A 220 -4.54 23.26 0.15
N LEU A 221 -5.06 23.56 1.33
CA LEU A 221 -4.62 24.77 2.06
C LEU A 221 -3.12 24.68 2.39
N PRO A 222 -2.32 25.70 2.06
CA PRO A 222 -0.90 25.74 2.43
C PRO A 222 -0.70 25.81 3.94
N GLN A 223 -1.70 26.25 4.69
CA GLN A 223 -1.72 26.32 6.16
C GLN A 223 -1.95 24.95 6.79
N LEU A 224 -2.38 23.92 6.04
CA LEU A 224 -2.61 22.57 6.56
C LEU A 224 -1.41 21.68 6.24
N ILE A 225 -0.64 21.31 7.26
CA ILE A 225 0.52 20.42 7.12
C ILE A 225 0.12 19.00 7.54
N GLU A 226 0.49 18.03 6.70
CA GLU A 226 0.28 16.61 6.97
C GLU A 226 1.47 16.01 7.72
N VAL A 227 1.16 15.19 8.74
CA VAL A 227 2.13 14.36 9.44
C VAL A 227 1.61 12.93 9.45
N GLU A 228 2.32 12.04 8.78
CA GLU A 228 1.97 10.62 8.72
C GLU A 228 2.33 9.90 10.01
N VAL A 229 1.36 9.19 10.59
CA VAL A 229 1.54 8.25 11.70
C VAL A 229 2.03 6.92 11.14
N PRO A 230 3.27 6.50 11.41
CA PRO A 230 3.85 5.32 10.78
C PRO A 230 3.24 4.03 11.31
N SER A 231 3.28 2.99 10.49
CA SER A 231 3.02 1.62 10.95
C SER A 231 4.11 1.16 11.93
N PRO A 232 3.81 0.22 12.86
CA PRO A 232 4.77 -0.26 13.84
C PRO A 232 5.97 -0.93 13.16
N ASN A 233 7.17 -0.50 13.54
CA ASN A 233 8.40 -1.11 13.06
C ASN A 233 8.73 -2.41 13.83
N LEU A 234 9.82 -3.09 13.46
CA LEU A 234 10.23 -4.35 14.06
C LEU A 234 10.42 -4.24 15.57
N GLU A 235 11.08 -3.18 16.03
CA GLU A 235 11.38 -2.99 17.46
C GLU A 235 10.12 -2.72 18.27
N THR A 236 9.18 -1.96 17.71
CA THR A 236 7.86 -1.70 18.33
C THR A 236 7.07 -3.00 18.45
N ARG A 237 7.06 -3.85 17.42
CA ARG A 237 6.39 -5.15 17.47
C ARG A 237 7.06 -6.09 18.48
N LYS A 238 8.40 -6.16 18.54
CA LYS A 238 9.14 -6.92 19.55
C LYS A 238 8.77 -6.47 20.96
N HIS A 239 8.77 -5.18 21.21
CA HIS A 239 8.39 -4.62 22.51
C HIS A 239 6.95 -4.98 22.87
N PHE A 240 6.01 -4.84 21.92
CA PHE A 240 4.60 -5.17 22.14
C PHE A 240 4.41 -6.67 22.49
N ILE A 241 5.02 -7.58 21.73
CA ILE A 241 4.95 -9.03 21.99
C ILE A 241 5.52 -9.35 23.38
N SER A 242 6.65 -8.75 23.73
CA SER A 242 7.26 -8.91 25.04
C SER A 242 6.38 -8.38 26.17
N TRP A 243 5.78 -7.20 26.01
CA TRP A 243 4.81 -6.62 26.94
C TRP A 243 3.57 -7.50 27.11
N PHE A 244 3.01 -7.97 25.98
CA PHE A 244 1.85 -8.85 25.99
C PHE A 244 2.15 -10.18 26.71
N SER A 245 3.35 -10.75 26.51
CA SER A 245 3.79 -11.98 27.15
C SER A 245 4.06 -11.83 28.65
N ARG A 246 4.55 -10.64 29.10
CA ARG A 246 4.77 -10.37 30.55
C ARG A 246 3.47 -10.22 31.33
N ASN A 247 2.43 -9.74 30.70
CA ASN A 247 1.11 -9.57 31.31
C ASN A 247 0.29 -10.87 31.31
N ASP A 248 0.96 -12.02 31.14
CA ASP A 248 0.30 -13.31 31.19
C ASP A 248 -0.10 -13.72 32.63
N ASN A 249 -1.34 -14.14 32.79
CA ASN A 249 -1.73 -14.94 33.95
C ASN A 249 -0.98 -16.27 33.91
N LYS A 250 -0.45 -16.72 35.04
CA LYS A 250 0.39 -17.94 35.18
C LYS A 250 -0.18 -19.19 34.48
N ASP A 251 -1.50 -19.24 34.27
CA ASP A 251 -2.20 -20.39 33.71
C ASP A 251 -2.39 -20.33 32.18
N ARG A 252 -1.98 -19.23 31.50
CA ARG A 252 -2.23 -18.99 30.06
C ARG A 252 -1.02 -18.41 29.37
N LYS A 253 0.11 -19.13 29.40
CA LYS A 253 1.34 -18.71 28.72
C LYS A 253 1.15 -18.75 27.20
N LEU A 254 1.63 -17.72 26.52
CA LEU A 254 1.70 -17.65 25.08
C LEU A 254 2.67 -18.71 24.55
N GLN A 255 2.19 -19.64 23.72
CA GLN A 255 3.02 -20.69 23.09
C GLN A 255 3.24 -20.33 21.62
N LEU A 256 4.51 -20.14 21.24
CA LEU A 256 4.91 -19.80 19.87
C LEU A 256 5.69 -20.96 19.25
N TRP A 257 5.66 -21.06 17.89
CA TRP A 257 6.49 -22.05 17.18
C TRP A 257 7.98 -21.73 17.28
N GLY A 258 8.34 -20.45 17.44
CA GLY A 258 9.70 -19.93 17.48
C GLY A 258 9.90 -18.85 18.55
N THR A 259 10.83 -17.97 18.33
CA THR A 259 11.15 -16.84 19.20
C THR A 259 10.18 -15.66 19.01
N GLN A 260 10.10 -14.77 20.00
CA GLN A 260 9.34 -13.52 19.87
C GLN A 260 9.89 -12.62 18.76
N GLY A 261 11.20 -12.72 18.47
CA GLY A 261 11.86 -12.02 17.38
C GLY A 261 11.37 -12.49 16.02
N GLU A 262 11.32 -13.80 15.79
CA GLU A 262 10.81 -14.41 14.56
C GLU A 262 9.33 -14.07 14.33
N LEU A 263 8.51 -14.10 15.39
CA LEU A 263 7.11 -13.65 15.28
C LEU A 263 7.03 -12.16 14.88
N ALA A 264 7.85 -11.29 15.48
CA ALA A 264 7.87 -9.88 15.14
C ALA A 264 8.31 -9.62 13.69
N GLU A 265 9.24 -10.41 13.18
CA GLU A 265 9.67 -10.34 11.78
C GLU A 265 8.56 -10.79 10.84
N LEU A 266 7.95 -11.94 11.12
CA LEU A 266 6.89 -12.52 10.30
C LEU A 266 5.61 -11.66 10.28
N THR A 267 5.32 -10.94 11.37
CA THR A 267 4.15 -10.05 11.48
C THR A 267 4.41 -8.64 10.96
N ALA A 268 5.42 -8.45 10.12
CA ALA A 268 5.62 -7.21 9.38
C ALA A 268 4.33 -6.84 8.62
N GLY A 269 3.98 -5.56 8.66
CA GLY A 269 2.75 -5.05 8.04
C GLY A 269 1.50 -5.07 8.93
N LEU A 270 1.45 -5.85 10.01
CA LEU A 270 0.34 -5.78 10.97
C LEU A 270 0.40 -4.50 11.82
N SER A 271 -0.77 -3.94 12.11
CA SER A 271 -0.93 -3.00 13.21
C SER A 271 -0.76 -3.73 14.54
N LEU A 272 -0.40 -3.02 15.61
CA LEU A 272 -0.34 -3.60 16.96
C LEU A 272 -1.70 -4.11 17.43
N HIS A 273 -2.78 -3.45 16.97
CA HIS A 273 -4.14 -3.89 17.25
C HIS A 273 -4.43 -5.27 16.61
N ALA A 274 -4.07 -5.47 15.35
CA ALA A 274 -4.21 -6.76 14.68
C ALA A 274 -3.32 -7.85 15.32
N LEU A 275 -2.09 -7.48 15.69
CA LEU A 275 -1.18 -8.36 16.43
C LEU A 275 -1.76 -8.73 17.81
N MET A 276 -2.37 -7.79 18.51
CA MET A 276 -3.07 -8.05 19.77
C MET A 276 -4.20 -9.06 19.60
N GLN A 277 -5.01 -8.93 18.54
CA GLN A 277 -6.09 -9.88 18.26
C GLN A 277 -5.54 -11.30 18.02
N LEU A 278 -4.47 -11.43 17.22
CA LEU A 278 -3.80 -12.71 16.99
C LEU A 278 -3.35 -13.34 18.32
N LEU A 279 -2.61 -12.58 19.14
CA LEU A 279 -2.07 -13.09 20.40
C LEU A 279 -3.15 -13.43 21.43
N LYS A 280 -4.25 -12.65 21.48
CA LYS A 280 -5.44 -12.96 22.31
C LYS A 280 -6.11 -14.26 21.85
N GLY A 281 -6.22 -14.48 20.53
CA GLY A 281 -6.78 -15.71 19.97
C GLY A 281 -5.98 -16.95 20.37
N VAL A 282 -4.66 -16.89 20.21
CA VAL A 282 -3.74 -17.97 20.60
C VAL A 282 -3.82 -18.26 22.10
N ARG A 283 -3.82 -17.23 22.94
CA ARG A 283 -3.94 -17.35 24.40
C ARG A 283 -5.26 -18.02 24.81
N HIS A 284 -6.37 -17.65 24.17
CA HIS A 284 -7.69 -18.21 24.47
C HIS A 284 -7.79 -19.67 24.04
N GLY A 285 -7.30 -19.98 22.82
CA GLY A 285 -7.36 -21.32 22.24
C GLY A 285 -6.44 -22.36 22.92
N ARG A 286 -5.51 -21.92 23.79
CA ARG A 286 -4.48 -22.77 24.43
C ARG A 286 -3.66 -23.61 23.41
N ALA A 287 -3.68 -23.21 22.13
CA ALA A 287 -2.94 -23.85 21.08
C ALA A 287 -1.57 -23.18 20.90
N LYS A 288 -0.62 -23.93 20.37
CA LYS A 288 0.66 -23.37 19.95
C LYS A 288 0.45 -22.65 18.61
N LEU A 289 0.77 -21.35 18.54
CA LEU A 289 0.71 -20.61 17.28
C LEU A 289 1.67 -21.23 16.28
N SER A 290 1.19 -21.62 15.12
CA SER A 290 2.02 -22.09 14.02
C SER A 290 2.51 -20.91 13.15
N GLN A 291 3.54 -21.15 12.35
CA GLN A 291 4.04 -20.14 11.40
C GLN A 291 2.99 -19.87 10.33
N GLU A 292 2.32 -20.90 9.86
CA GLU A 292 1.27 -20.82 8.82
C GLU A 292 0.09 -19.97 9.28
N GLU A 293 -0.34 -20.12 10.54
CA GLU A 293 -1.43 -19.31 11.09
C GLU A 293 -1.05 -17.83 11.20
N ALA A 294 0.20 -17.54 11.58
CA ALA A 294 0.69 -16.15 11.63
C ALA A 294 0.75 -15.52 10.23
N VAL A 295 1.25 -16.27 9.23
CA VAL A 295 1.27 -15.82 7.82
C VAL A 295 -0.15 -15.58 7.31
N ALA A 296 -1.08 -16.53 7.54
CA ALA A 296 -2.46 -16.38 7.11
C ALA A 296 -3.11 -15.12 7.70
N LYS A 297 -2.81 -14.79 8.96
CA LYS A 297 -3.34 -13.58 9.60
C LYS A 297 -2.78 -12.29 9.00
N VAL A 298 -1.50 -12.29 8.59
CA VAL A 298 -0.90 -11.16 7.86
C VAL A 298 -1.58 -11.00 6.50
N GLU A 299 -1.78 -12.09 5.78
CA GLU A 299 -2.48 -12.10 4.49
C GLU A 299 -3.90 -11.53 4.62
N ASP A 300 -4.68 -12.01 5.59
CA ASP A 300 -6.05 -11.54 5.85
C ASP A 300 -6.09 -10.06 6.20
N PHE A 301 -5.15 -9.60 7.04
CA PHE A 301 -5.06 -8.18 7.41
C PHE A 301 -4.77 -7.30 6.18
N ILE A 302 -3.80 -7.68 5.35
CA ILE A 302 -3.44 -6.90 4.16
C ILE A 302 -4.60 -6.91 3.15
N LYS A 303 -5.28 -8.05 2.95
CA LYS A 303 -6.48 -8.13 2.13
C LYS A 303 -7.60 -7.21 2.64
N SER A 304 -7.80 -7.16 3.97
CA SER A 304 -8.80 -6.26 4.56
C SER A 304 -8.48 -4.78 4.36
N GLN A 305 -7.18 -4.40 4.32
CA GLN A 305 -6.74 -3.03 4.10
C GLN A 305 -6.83 -2.58 2.63
N LEU A 306 -6.53 -3.49 1.70
CA LEU A 306 -6.41 -3.17 0.27
C LEU A 306 -7.66 -3.58 -0.54
N GLY A 307 -8.46 -4.51 -0.02
CA GLY A 307 -9.54 -5.18 -0.73
C GLY A 307 -9.08 -6.48 -1.39
N GLU A 308 -9.89 -7.54 -1.27
CA GLU A 308 -9.61 -8.87 -1.82
C GLU A 308 -9.54 -8.89 -3.35
N GLU A 309 -10.18 -7.93 -4.02
CA GLU A 309 -10.18 -7.80 -5.47
C GLU A 309 -8.90 -7.13 -6.00
N VAL A 310 -8.15 -6.41 -5.15
CA VAL A 310 -6.98 -5.61 -5.53
C VAL A 310 -5.71 -6.43 -5.49
N VAL A 311 -5.54 -7.24 -4.44
CA VAL A 311 -4.31 -8.01 -4.21
C VAL A 311 -4.61 -9.46 -3.86
N GLU A 312 -3.73 -10.34 -4.32
CA GLU A 312 -3.70 -11.75 -3.94
C GLU A 312 -2.31 -12.11 -3.44
N PHE A 313 -2.27 -12.84 -2.32
CA PHE A 313 -1.04 -13.48 -1.88
C PHE A 313 -0.80 -14.76 -2.64
N LYS A 314 0.38 -14.91 -3.19
CA LYS A 314 0.76 -16.11 -3.93
C LYS A 314 1.90 -16.82 -3.21
N LYS A 315 1.70 -18.09 -2.89
CA LYS A 315 2.80 -18.96 -2.46
C LYS A 315 3.31 -19.70 -3.69
N PRO A 316 4.56 -19.47 -4.11
CA PRO A 316 5.13 -20.20 -5.24
C PRO A 316 5.14 -21.69 -4.94
N GLY A 317 4.54 -22.48 -5.84
CA GLY A 317 4.43 -23.93 -5.67
C GLY A 317 5.62 -24.73 -6.22
N HIS A 318 6.62 -24.07 -6.81
CA HIS A 318 7.77 -24.70 -7.46
C HIS A 318 8.97 -23.76 -7.49
N GLY A 319 10.16 -24.33 -7.55
CA GLY A 319 11.43 -23.60 -7.62
C GLY A 319 12.08 -23.63 -9.01
N LEU A 320 13.22 -22.97 -9.18
CA LEU A 320 13.98 -22.97 -10.44
C LEU A 320 14.50 -24.35 -10.86
N SER A 321 14.58 -25.31 -9.92
CA SER A 321 14.89 -26.73 -10.20
C SER A 321 13.79 -27.42 -11.03
N ASP A 322 12.54 -27.00 -10.86
CA ASP A 322 11.36 -27.59 -11.52
C ASP A 322 11.15 -27.03 -12.94
N VAL A 323 11.83 -25.94 -13.26
CA VAL A 323 11.79 -25.34 -14.60
C VAL A 323 12.62 -26.19 -15.57
N ILE A 324 11.96 -26.75 -16.58
CA ILE A 324 12.61 -27.57 -17.60
C ILE A 324 13.32 -26.70 -18.62
N GLY A 325 14.52 -27.10 -19.06
CA GLY A 325 15.31 -26.33 -20.01
C GLY A 325 15.77 -24.98 -19.46
N PHE A 326 15.84 -23.98 -20.32
CA PHE A 326 16.23 -22.60 -20.04
C PHE A 326 17.54 -22.47 -19.24
N LYS A 327 18.51 -23.34 -19.51
CA LYS A 327 19.76 -23.45 -18.71
C LYS A 327 20.48 -22.12 -18.58
N ARG A 328 20.59 -21.37 -19.68
CA ARG A 328 21.28 -20.08 -19.74
C ARG A 328 20.52 -19.01 -18.96
N LEU A 329 19.21 -18.93 -19.14
CA LEU A 329 18.34 -18.01 -18.39
C LEU A 329 18.38 -18.31 -16.89
N LYS A 330 18.25 -19.59 -16.50
CA LYS A 330 18.34 -20.00 -15.08
C LYS A 330 19.71 -19.63 -14.46
N ALA A 331 20.80 -19.84 -15.17
CA ALA A 331 22.13 -19.47 -14.69
C ALA A 331 22.25 -17.95 -14.48
N PHE A 332 21.73 -17.15 -15.42
CA PHE A 332 21.70 -15.70 -15.30
C PHE A 332 20.82 -15.24 -14.11
N LEU A 333 19.64 -15.81 -13.98
CA LEU A 333 18.73 -15.50 -12.86
C LEU A 333 19.38 -15.79 -11.50
N LYS A 334 20.00 -16.98 -11.34
CA LYS A 334 20.66 -17.37 -10.09
C LYS A 334 21.90 -16.52 -9.78
N LYS A 335 22.69 -16.17 -10.77
CA LYS A 335 23.97 -15.50 -10.58
C LYS A 335 23.85 -13.98 -10.46
N GLU A 336 22.96 -13.37 -11.23
CA GLU A 336 22.92 -11.91 -11.39
C GLU A 336 21.64 -11.26 -10.89
N VAL A 337 20.49 -11.92 -11.01
CA VAL A 337 19.19 -11.28 -10.72
C VAL A 337 18.78 -11.49 -9.27
N ILE A 338 18.69 -12.75 -8.84
CA ILE A 338 18.25 -13.10 -7.48
C ILE A 338 19.10 -12.43 -6.40
N PRO A 339 20.46 -12.44 -6.46
CA PRO A 339 21.26 -11.74 -5.46
C PRO A 339 21.00 -10.24 -5.42
N ARG A 340 20.82 -9.59 -6.59
CA ARG A 340 20.59 -8.15 -6.68
C ARG A 340 19.19 -7.71 -6.23
N PHE A 341 18.20 -8.59 -6.26
CA PHE A 341 16.89 -8.33 -5.66
C PHE A 341 16.95 -8.31 -4.12
N GLY A 342 17.96 -8.96 -3.54
CA GLY A 342 18.17 -9.02 -2.10
C GLY A 342 19.16 -8.00 -1.53
N MET A 343 19.77 -7.14 -2.35
CA MET A 343 20.76 -6.13 -1.93
C MET A 343 20.12 -4.93 -1.23
N ASP A 344 20.94 -4.16 -0.53
CA ASP A 344 20.54 -2.90 0.10
C ASP A 344 20.21 -1.81 -0.95
N SER A 345 19.53 -0.77 -0.53
CA SER A 345 18.82 0.21 -1.38
C SER A 345 19.60 0.82 -2.54
N GLY A 346 20.92 1.04 -2.40
CA GLY A 346 21.73 1.70 -3.44
C GLY A 346 22.01 0.83 -4.66
N GLU A 347 22.18 -0.47 -4.47
CA GLU A 347 22.64 -1.44 -5.48
C GLU A 347 21.52 -2.40 -5.92
N ALA A 348 20.40 -2.40 -5.21
CA ALA A 348 19.25 -3.23 -5.51
C ALA A 348 18.65 -2.89 -6.87
N LEU A 349 18.27 -3.93 -7.62
CA LEU A 349 17.40 -3.76 -8.79
C LEU A 349 15.97 -3.44 -8.31
N PRO A 350 15.32 -2.43 -8.88
CA PRO A 350 13.93 -2.13 -8.56
C PRO A 350 12.96 -3.21 -9.05
N GLY A 351 13.37 -4.02 -10.03
CA GLY A 351 12.57 -5.09 -10.60
C GLY A 351 13.06 -5.52 -11.97
N ALA A 352 12.20 -6.24 -12.68
CA ALA A 352 12.44 -6.66 -14.06
C ALA A 352 11.13 -6.67 -14.87
N ALA A 353 11.22 -6.38 -16.15
CA ALA A 353 10.16 -6.64 -17.11
C ALA A 353 10.49 -7.89 -17.93
N ILE A 354 9.52 -8.76 -18.11
CA ILE A 354 9.65 -10.05 -18.77
C ILE A 354 8.79 -10.05 -20.02
N GLY A 355 9.44 -10.11 -21.17
CA GLY A 355 8.81 -10.16 -22.49
C GLY A 355 8.98 -11.50 -23.17
N GLY A 356 8.08 -11.85 -24.09
CA GLY A 356 8.19 -13.05 -24.91
C GLY A 356 6.86 -13.55 -25.42
N PRO A 357 6.85 -14.51 -26.35
CA PRO A 357 5.62 -14.99 -26.97
C PRO A 357 4.68 -15.67 -25.98
N ILE A 358 3.40 -15.71 -26.33
CA ILE A 358 2.37 -16.44 -25.59
C ILE A 358 2.79 -17.91 -25.49
N GLY A 359 2.69 -18.48 -24.28
CA GLY A 359 3.01 -19.88 -24.03
C GLY A 359 4.50 -20.20 -23.82
N ALA A 360 5.39 -19.20 -23.84
CA ALA A 360 6.84 -19.41 -23.59
C ALA A 360 7.19 -19.81 -22.14
N GLY A 361 6.24 -19.77 -21.19
CA GLY A 361 6.48 -20.17 -19.80
C GLY A 361 6.94 -19.01 -18.88
N LYS A 362 6.74 -17.76 -19.29
CA LYS A 362 7.15 -16.56 -18.53
C LYS A 362 6.69 -16.58 -17.08
N THR A 363 5.39 -16.71 -16.85
CA THR A 363 4.78 -16.73 -15.52
C THR A 363 5.36 -17.83 -14.65
N PHE A 364 5.46 -19.06 -15.19
CA PHE A 364 6.02 -20.22 -14.49
C PHE A 364 7.48 -20.01 -14.05
N ILE A 365 8.34 -19.47 -14.93
CA ILE A 365 9.75 -19.21 -14.61
C ILE A 365 9.88 -18.17 -13.51
N PHE A 366 9.09 -17.11 -13.55
CA PHE A 366 9.20 -16.01 -12.57
C PHE A 366 8.49 -16.29 -11.26
N GLU A 367 7.50 -17.16 -11.22
CA GLU A 367 7.02 -17.76 -9.98
C GLU A 367 8.12 -18.58 -9.30
N ALA A 368 8.90 -19.33 -10.06
CA ALA A 368 10.07 -20.05 -9.53
C ALA A 368 11.17 -19.11 -9.02
N VAL A 369 11.37 -17.93 -9.64
CA VAL A 369 12.26 -16.89 -9.09
C VAL A 369 11.75 -16.36 -7.75
N ALA A 370 10.45 -16.14 -7.65
CA ALA A 370 9.82 -15.68 -6.42
C ALA A 370 10.01 -16.69 -5.25
N ALA A 371 9.95 -18.00 -5.56
CA ALA A 371 10.25 -19.05 -4.57
C ALA A 371 11.69 -19.00 -4.02
N GLU A 372 12.66 -18.62 -4.85
CA GLU A 372 14.07 -18.56 -4.45
C GLU A 372 14.40 -17.29 -3.62
N LEU A 373 13.51 -16.28 -3.65
CA LEU A 373 13.76 -14.99 -2.99
C LEU A 373 13.35 -14.95 -1.52
N ASP A 374 12.57 -15.93 -1.04
CA ASP A 374 11.99 -15.96 0.31
C ASP A 374 11.28 -14.64 0.68
N MET A 375 10.54 -14.09 -0.27
CA MET A 375 9.78 -12.85 -0.13
C MET A 375 8.28 -13.12 -0.13
N VAL A 376 7.53 -12.23 0.51
CA VAL A 376 6.07 -12.19 0.36
C VAL A 376 5.73 -11.81 -1.08
N VAL A 377 4.97 -12.64 -1.77
CA VAL A 377 4.55 -12.39 -3.15
C VAL A 377 3.14 -11.82 -3.17
N LEU A 378 3.00 -10.60 -3.64
CA LEU A 378 1.74 -9.91 -3.88
C LEU A 378 1.45 -9.85 -5.37
N VAL A 379 0.38 -10.49 -5.80
CA VAL A 379 -0.14 -10.35 -7.17
C VAL A 379 -1.12 -9.20 -7.18
N ILE A 380 -0.85 -8.19 -7.98
CA ILE A 380 -1.81 -7.10 -8.23
C ILE A 380 -2.77 -7.58 -9.32
N LYS A 381 -4.07 -7.66 -8.98
CA LYS A 381 -5.12 -8.13 -9.90
C LYS A 381 -5.75 -6.97 -10.66
N ASN A 382 -6.65 -6.27 -10.02
CA ASN A 382 -7.41 -5.20 -10.66
C ASN A 382 -7.53 -4.01 -9.72
N ILE A 383 -6.78 -2.95 -10.01
CA ILE A 383 -6.83 -1.72 -9.22
C ILE A 383 -7.93 -0.77 -9.74
N ARG A 384 -8.69 -1.18 -10.73
CA ARG A 384 -9.74 -0.36 -11.34
C ARG A 384 -10.97 -0.38 -10.44
N SER A 385 -11.09 0.57 -9.53
CA SER A 385 -12.35 0.80 -8.81
C SER A 385 -13.37 1.47 -9.72
N LYS A 386 -14.65 1.12 -9.56
CA LYS A 386 -15.77 1.77 -10.24
C LYS A 386 -16.02 3.20 -9.76
N TYR A 387 -15.44 3.59 -8.62
CA TYR A 387 -15.70 4.87 -7.97
C TYR A 387 -14.53 5.84 -8.11
N TYR A 388 -14.85 7.06 -8.50
CA TYR A 388 -13.90 8.17 -8.63
C TYR A 388 -13.39 8.55 -7.22
N GLY A 389 -12.07 8.61 -7.02
CA GLY A 389 -11.46 8.95 -5.72
C GLY A 389 -10.95 7.76 -4.91
N GLU A 390 -11.62 6.61 -4.90
CA GLU A 390 -11.19 5.41 -4.17
C GLU A 390 -9.83 4.87 -4.62
N THR A 391 -9.51 5.04 -5.90
CA THR A 391 -8.23 4.59 -6.45
C THR A 391 -7.04 5.25 -5.74
N ASP A 392 -7.10 6.54 -5.41
CA ASP A 392 -6.01 7.24 -4.71
C ASP A 392 -5.84 6.72 -3.28
N VAL A 393 -6.94 6.46 -2.59
CA VAL A 393 -6.94 5.88 -1.23
C VAL A 393 -6.32 4.48 -1.23
N ILE A 394 -6.69 3.63 -2.20
CA ILE A 394 -6.13 2.28 -2.34
C ILE A 394 -4.60 2.36 -2.56
N PHE A 395 -4.11 3.30 -3.38
CA PHE A 395 -2.67 3.47 -3.59
C PHE A 395 -1.94 3.99 -2.36
N GLU A 396 -2.51 4.90 -1.61
CA GLU A 396 -1.94 5.36 -0.35
C GLU A 396 -1.88 4.23 0.68
N ARG A 397 -2.91 3.41 0.76
CA ARG A 397 -2.93 2.20 1.60
C ARG A 397 -1.90 1.16 1.11
N LEU A 398 -1.84 0.90 -0.20
CA LEU A 398 -0.84 0.00 -0.78
C LEU A 398 0.58 0.46 -0.45
N ARG A 399 0.89 1.74 -0.66
CA ARG A 399 2.20 2.30 -0.32
C ARG A 399 2.53 2.11 1.17
N ARG A 400 1.58 2.36 2.07
CA ARG A 400 1.76 2.15 3.53
C ARG A 400 2.04 0.69 3.86
N VAL A 401 1.28 -0.23 3.28
CA VAL A 401 1.50 -1.68 3.45
C VAL A 401 2.89 -2.07 2.96
N LEU A 402 3.30 -1.61 1.76
CA LEU A 402 4.62 -1.90 1.20
C LEU A 402 5.76 -1.33 2.06
N MET A 403 5.58 -0.15 2.63
CA MET A 403 6.55 0.44 3.56
C MET A 403 6.67 -0.35 4.88
N ALA A 404 5.59 -0.93 5.34
CA ALA A 404 5.52 -1.69 6.58
C ALA A 404 6.07 -3.13 6.43
N LEU A 405 5.99 -3.71 5.23
CA LEU A 405 6.58 -5.01 4.92
C LEU A 405 8.11 -4.90 4.85
N SER A 406 8.80 -5.93 5.32
CA SER A 406 10.27 -5.96 5.29
C SER A 406 10.81 -6.17 3.89
N ARG A 407 10.25 -7.16 3.17
CA ARG A 407 10.59 -7.50 1.79
C ARG A 407 9.35 -8.05 1.08
N VAL A 408 9.06 -7.50 -0.10
CA VAL A 408 7.89 -7.91 -0.87
C VAL A 408 8.22 -7.92 -2.37
N LEU A 409 7.70 -8.92 -3.05
CA LEU A 409 7.73 -9.02 -4.50
C LEU A 409 6.34 -8.71 -5.03
N ILE A 410 6.23 -7.68 -5.85
CA ILE A 410 5.01 -7.33 -6.57
C ILE A 410 5.05 -8.02 -7.93
N PHE A 411 4.10 -8.90 -8.16
CA PHE A 411 3.95 -9.62 -9.41
C PHE A 411 2.75 -9.10 -10.20
N ILE A 412 2.98 -8.63 -11.41
CA ILE A 412 1.93 -8.14 -12.32
C ILE A 412 1.99 -8.96 -13.59
N ASP A 413 1.03 -9.86 -13.77
CA ASP A 413 0.88 -10.59 -15.02
C ASP A 413 0.03 -9.79 -16.01
N GLU A 414 0.21 -10.02 -17.30
CA GLU A 414 -0.41 -9.22 -18.37
C GLU A 414 -0.24 -7.71 -18.15
N ALA A 415 0.98 -7.31 -17.78
CA ALA A 415 1.28 -5.95 -17.37
C ALA A 415 0.97 -4.89 -18.45
N ASP A 416 0.99 -5.27 -19.72
CA ASP A 416 0.56 -4.43 -20.83
C ASP A 416 -0.93 -4.08 -20.77
N THR A 417 -1.76 -4.99 -20.28
CA THR A 417 -3.21 -4.75 -20.10
C THR A 417 -3.48 -3.88 -18.87
N GLN A 418 -2.73 -4.09 -17.79
CA GLN A 418 -2.94 -3.36 -16.53
C GLN A 418 -2.24 -1.99 -16.52
N LEU A 419 -1.06 -1.87 -17.12
CA LEU A 419 -0.18 -0.69 -17.07
C LEU A 419 0.14 -0.12 -18.46
N GLY A 420 -0.44 -0.70 -19.50
CA GLY A 420 -0.27 -0.28 -20.87
C GLY A 420 -1.19 0.86 -21.25
N GLY A 421 -0.84 1.53 -22.32
CA GLY A 421 -1.74 2.44 -23.01
C GLY A 421 -1.46 3.92 -22.76
N VAL A 422 -0.50 4.46 -23.52
CA VAL A 422 -0.47 5.86 -23.91
C VAL A 422 -1.02 5.94 -25.34
N GLY A 423 -2.28 5.52 -25.53
CA GLY A 423 -3.03 5.77 -26.75
C GLY A 423 -3.99 6.97 -26.55
N SER A 424 -4.43 7.58 -27.64
CA SER A 424 -5.40 8.69 -27.64
C SER A 424 -6.72 8.37 -26.92
N ASP A 425 -7.04 7.09 -26.76
CA ASP A 425 -8.31 6.59 -26.20
C ASP A 425 -8.19 6.10 -24.75
N THR A 426 -7.03 6.27 -24.08
CA THR A 426 -6.87 5.88 -22.67
C THR A 426 -7.60 6.87 -21.77
N HIS A 427 -8.52 6.34 -20.95
CA HIS A 427 -9.24 7.13 -19.95
C HIS A 427 -8.27 7.79 -18.95
N ALA A 428 -8.58 9.01 -18.51
CA ALA A 428 -7.78 9.76 -17.55
C ALA A 428 -7.43 8.95 -16.27
N THR A 429 -8.30 8.03 -15.89
CA THR A 429 -8.12 7.09 -14.76
C THR A 429 -6.97 6.13 -14.98
N GLU A 430 -6.78 5.58 -16.19
CA GLU A 430 -5.69 4.64 -16.51
C GLU A 430 -4.32 5.32 -16.48
N ARG A 431 -4.25 6.56 -16.97
CA ARG A 431 -3.01 7.35 -16.90
C ARG A 431 -2.63 7.66 -15.45
N ARG A 432 -3.62 7.95 -14.61
CA ARG A 432 -3.43 8.24 -13.19
C ARG A 432 -2.93 7.01 -12.43
N LEU A 433 -3.51 5.83 -12.70
CA LEU A 433 -3.11 4.53 -12.17
C LEU A 433 -1.64 4.23 -12.51
N THR A 434 -1.32 4.26 -13.80
CA THR A 434 0.04 4.00 -14.28
C THR A 434 1.04 4.98 -13.66
N GLY A 435 0.69 6.26 -13.56
CA GLY A 435 1.51 7.29 -12.92
C GLY A 435 1.79 7.01 -11.44
N LYS A 436 0.81 6.53 -10.68
CA LYS A 436 0.99 6.17 -9.26
C LYS A 436 1.94 4.97 -9.08
N ILE A 437 1.77 3.90 -9.87
CA ILE A 437 2.68 2.76 -9.85
C ILE A 437 4.10 3.19 -10.25
N GLN A 438 4.24 4.01 -11.28
CA GLN A 438 5.53 4.56 -11.69
C GLN A 438 6.20 5.37 -10.58
N SER A 439 5.43 6.16 -9.84
CA SER A 439 5.90 6.91 -8.68
C SER A 439 6.42 5.98 -7.58
N MET A 440 5.69 4.90 -7.27
CA MET A 440 6.13 3.90 -6.28
C MET A 440 7.38 3.14 -6.73
N MET A 441 7.49 2.77 -8.02
CA MET A 441 8.71 2.13 -8.56
C MET A 441 9.95 3.02 -8.43
N SER A 442 9.76 4.34 -8.42
CA SER A 442 10.83 5.34 -8.31
C SER A 442 11.05 5.84 -6.88
N ASP A 443 10.25 5.39 -5.91
CA ASP A 443 10.35 5.85 -4.51
C ASP A 443 11.62 5.27 -3.86
N PRO A 444 12.58 6.13 -3.45
CA PRO A 444 13.82 5.67 -2.81
C PRO A 444 13.58 4.88 -1.52
N LEU A 445 12.46 5.12 -0.82
CA LEU A 445 12.11 4.44 0.43
C LEU A 445 11.65 2.99 0.19
N LEU A 446 11.15 2.68 -1.01
CA LEU A 446 10.74 1.33 -1.40
C LEU A 446 11.87 0.54 -2.06
N ARG A 447 12.95 1.20 -2.49
CA ARG A 447 14.09 0.55 -3.14
C ARG A 447 14.80 -0.41 -2.19
N GLY A 448 15.07 -1.64 -2.66
CA GLY A 448 15.63 -2.74 -1.84
C GLY A 448 14.60 -3.44 -0.93
N LYS A 449 13.40 -2.88 -0.77
CA LYS A 449 12.29 -3.53 -0.05
C LYS A 449 11.26 -4.14 -1.00
N VAL A 450 10.96 -3.45 -2.09
CA VAL A 450 9.95 -3.85 -3.07
C VAL A 450 10.63 -4.19 -4.38
N VAL A 451 10.37 -5.40 -4.87
CA VAL A 451 10.80 -5.89 -6.18
C VAL A 451 9.59 -5.96 -7.11
N TRP A 452 9.67 -5.33 -8.28
CA TRP A 452 8.60 -5.31 -9.27
C TRP A 452 8.88 -6.29 -10.40
N LEU A 453 8.04 -7.31 -10.56
CA LEU A 453 8.10 -8.25 -11.70
C LEU A 453 6.89 -8.02 -12.61
N LEU A 454 7.15 -7.49 -13.80
CA LEU A 454 6.13 -7.23 -14.81
C LEU A 454 6.25 -8.27 -15.93
N VAL A 455 5.23 -9.09 -16.08
CA VAL A 455 5.20 -10.13 -17.12
C VAL A 455 4.24 -9.73 -18.22
N THR A 456 4.65 -9.83 -19.48
CA THR A 456 3.80 -9.49 -20.62
C THR A 456 4.22 -10.23 -21.89
N ALA A 457 3.28 -10.49 -22.78
CA ALA A 457 3.56 -10.91 -24.14
C ALA A 457 3.80 -9.72 -25.07
N ARG A 458 3.37 -8.51 -24.69
CA ARG A 458 3.40 -7.30 -25.50
C ARG A 458 4.25 -6.20 -24.85
N ILE A 459 5.54 -6.49 -24.69
CA ILE A 459 6.49 -5.61 -23.98
C ILE A 459 6.53 -4.18 -24.55
N HIS A 460 6.29 -4.02 -25.85
CA HIS A 460 6.26 -2.72 -26.53
C HIS A 460 5.09 -1.83 -26.09
N LEU A 461 4.00 -2.42 -25.55
CA LEU A 461 2.83 -1.68 -25.05
C LEU A 461 3.02 -1.17 -23.62
N LEU A 462 4.02 -1.64 -22.87
CA LEU A 462 4.36 -1.03 -21.59
C LEU A 462 4.79 0.43 -21.79
N SER A 463 4.28 1.31 -20.94
CA SER A 463 4.64 2.74 -20.99
C SER A 463 6.17 2.92 -21.09
N PRO A 464 6.66 3.81 -21.96
CA PRO A 464 8.09 4.16 -22.04
C PRO A 464 8.69 4.57 -20.69
N ASP A 465 7.89 5.24 -19.85
CA ASP A 465 8.29 5.63 -18.51
C ASP A 465 8.54 4.45 -17.56
N ILE A 466 7.82 3.35 -17.70
CA ILE A 466 8.08 2.11 -16.94
C ILE A 466 9.38 1.45 -17.44
N ARG A 467 9.62 1.49 -18.74
CA ARG A 467 10.78 0.84 -19.38
C ARG A 467 12.08 1.66 -19.30
N ARG A 468 12.05 2.88 -18.74
CA ARG A 468 13.28 3.68 -18.61
C ARG A 468 14.18 3.18 -17.46
N PRO A 469 15.49 3.48 -17.50
CA PRO A 469 16.43 3.19 -16.41
C PRO A 469 15.99 3.77 -15.06
N GLY A 470 16.32 3.08 -13.97
CA GLY A 470 15.93 3.41 -12.60
C GLY A 470 14.58 2.84 -12.18
N ARG A 471 13.92 2.11 -13.09
CA ARG A 471 12.68 1.33 -12.87
C ARG A 471 12.91 -0.11 -13.36
N VAL A 472 11.86 -0.81 -13.77
CA VAL A 472 12.00 -2.17 -14.32
C VAL A 472 12.74 -2.21 -15.66
N GLY A 473 12.91 -1.09 -16.34
CA GLY A 473 13.69 -0.96 -17.56
C GLY A 473 15.19 -1.22 -17.42
N ASP A 474 15.74 -1.23 -16.19
CA ASP A 474 17.11 -1.65 -15.93
C ASP A 474 17.36 -3.11 -16.35
N LEU A 475 16.32 -3.93 -16.32
CA LEU A 475 16.38 -5.33 -16.66
C LEU A 475 15.12 -5.79 -17.41
N ILE A 476 15.23 -5.88 -18.73
CA ILE A 476 14.21 -6.48 -19.60
C ILE A 476 14.72 -7.83 -20.08
N ILE A 477 14.02 -8.90 -19.69
CA ILE A 477 14.39 -10.30 -19.90
C ILE A 477 13.50 -10.90 -20.98
N PRO A 478 14.06 -11.39 -22.10
CA PRO A 478 13.31 -12.17 -23.07
C PRO A 478 13.18 -13.63 -22.60
N VAL A 479 11.97 -14.15 -22.58
CA VAL A 479 11.67 -15.58 -22.41
C VAL A 479 11.13 -16.08 -23.74
N LEU A 480 11.94 -16.86 -24.43
CA LEU A 480 11.68 -17.34 -25.78
C LEU A 480 11.27 -18.81 -25.76
N ASP A 481 10.86 -19.32 -26.91
CA ASP A 481 10.56 -20.74 -27.06
C ASP A 481 11.84 -21.58 -26.88
N PRO A 482 11.72 -22.82 -26.37
CA PRO A 482 12.89 -23.67 -26.17
C PRO A 482 13.51 -24.13 -27.51
N GLU A 483 14.79 -23.90 -27.66
CA GLU A 483 15.58 -24.29 -28.84
C GLU A 483 16.79 -25.14 -28.45
N GLY A 484 17.38 -25.87 -29.38
CA GLY A 484 18.60 -26.64 -29.19
C GLY A 484 18.54 -27.56 -27.96
N LYS A 485 19.53 -27.40 -27.06
CA LYS A 485 19.63 -28.22 -25.82
C LYS A 485 18.46 -28.03 -24.84
N ASP A 486 17.79 -26.92 -24.87
CA ASP A 486 16.61 -26.71 -24.05
C ASP A 486 15.42 -27.51 -24.61
N ARG A 487 15.27 -27.59 -25.93
CA ARG A 487 14.26 -28.44 -26.59
C ARG A 487 14.52 -29.93 -26.28
N GLU A 488 15.77 -30.38 -26.28
CA GLU A 488 16.13 -31.75 -25.86
C GLU A 488 15.71 -32.04 -24.43
N ALA A 489 15.87 -31.08 -23.51
CA ALA A 489 15.44 -31.24 -22.15
C ALA A 489 13.90 -31.35 -22.04
N PHE A 490 13.16 -30.62 -22.89
CA PHE A 490 11.69 -30.77 -22.99
C PHE A 490 11.29 -32.12 -23.57
N LEU A 491 11.99 -32.65 -24.59
CA LEU A 491 11.80 -34.00 -25.11
C LEU A 491 11.91 -35.03 -23.98
N ASP A 492 13.03 -35.02 -23.26
CA ASP A 492 13.27 -35.96 -22.16
C ASP A 492 12.17 -35.83 -21.08
N TRP A 493 11.75 -34.62 -20.75
CA TRP A 493 10.68 -34.38 -19.77
C TRP A 493 9.29 -34.86 -20.23
N VAL A 494 8.97 -34.71 -21.51
CA VAL A 494 7.70 -35.12 -22.10
C VAL A 494 7.60 -36.66 -22.19
N VAL A 495 8.67 -37.28 -22.67
CA VAL A 495 8.65 -38.68 -23.15
C VAL A 495 9.05 -39.67 -22.05
N SER A 496 9.99 -39.30 -21.15
CA SER A 496 10.51 -40.23 -20.12
C SER A 496 9.45 -40.86 -19.20
N PRO A 497 8.36 -40.17 -18.81
CA PRO A 497 7.35 -40.80 -17.98
C PRO A 497 6.54 -41.90 -18.71
N VAL A 498 6.44 -41.83 -20.03
CA VAL A 498 5.50 -42.64 -20.82
C VAL A 498 6.19 -43.71 -21.68
N ILE A 499 7.47 -43.61 -22.00
CA ILE A 499 8.23 -44.60 -22.78
C ILE A 499 9.07 -45.49 -21.86
N ALA A 500 9.17 -46.78 -22.19
CA ALA A 500 9.96 -47.76 -21.46
C ALA A 500 11.42 -47.85 -21.96
N SER A 501 11.65 -47.61 -23.27
CA SER A 501 12.96 -47.70 -23.91
C SER A 501 13.78 -46.40 -23.83
N LYS A 502 15.09 -46.51 -23.90
CA LYS A 502 15.93 -45.34 -24.13
C LYS A 502 15.70 -44.78 -25.54
N LEU A 503 15.59 -43.45 -25.65
CA LEU A 503 15.47 -42.74 -26.91
C LEU A 503 16.74 -42.88 -27.71
N THR A 504 16.62 -43.21 -28.99
CA THR A 504 17.72 -43.23 -29.95
C THR A 504 18.04 -41.82 -30.46
N GLY A 505 19.17 -41.65 -31.18
CA GLY A 505 19.48 -40.38 -31.84
C GLY A 505 18.42 -40.02 -32.89
N GLU A 506 18.00 -41.01 -33.67
CA GLU A 506 16.96 -40.86 -34.68
C GLU A 506 15.60 -40.43 -34.10
N ASP A 507 15.18 -41.00 -32.96
CA ASP A 507 13.95 -40.58 -32.24
C ASP A 507 14.04 -39.09 -31.83
N ARG A 508 15.21 -38.64 -31.38
CA ARG A 508 15.43 -37.24 -30.98
C ARG A 508 15.33 -36.29 -32.17
N GLU A 509 15.95 -36.66 -33.30
CA GLU A 509 15.90 -35.87 -34.53
C GLU A 509 14.46 -35.79 -35.09
N ARG A 510 13.74 -36.92 -35.16
CA ARG A 510 12.33 -36.95 -35.55
C ARG A 510 11.44 -36.08 -34.69
N PHE A 511 11.60 -36.16 -33.36
CA PHE A 511 10.86 -35.33 -32.43
C PHE A 511 11.19 -33.86 -32.59
N ALA A 512 12.50 -33.52 -32.70
CA ALA A 512 12.92 -32.13 -32.86
C ALA A 512 12.38 -31.49 -34.15
N ALA A 513 12.35 -32.27 -35.26
CA ALA A 513 11.78 -31.80 -36.52
C ALA A 513 10.24 -31.60 -36.43
N ALA A 514 9.52 -32.52 -35.77
CA ALA A 514 8.07 -32.47 -35.65
C ALA A 514 7.59 -31.41 -34.65
N THR A 515 8.42 -30.97 -33.72
CA THR A 515 8.10 -29.97 -32.69
C THR A 515 8.82 -28.64 -32.89
N ASP A 516 9.22 -28.34 -34.12
CA ASP A 516 9.88 -27.08 -34.42
C ASP A 516 8.94 -25.88 -34.16
N GLY A 517 9.45 -24.86 -33.51
CA GLY A 517 8.65 -23.66 -33.11
C GLY A 517 7.60 -23.91 -32.02
N TRP A 518 7.61 -25.07 -31.37
CA TRP A 518 6.68 -25.33 -30.27
C TRP A 518 7.05 -24.55 -29.01
N SER A 519 6.02 -24.08 -28.30
CA SER A 519 6.16 -23.37 -27.04
C SER A 519 6.34 -24.31 -25.85
N ALA A 520 6.85 -23.80 -24.73
CA ALA A 520 6.89 -24.53 -23.47
C ALA A 520 5.50 -25.03 -23.04
N ALA A 521 4.44 -24.24 -23.25
CA ALA A 521 3.06 -24.63 -23.00
C ALA A 521 2.61 -25.76 -23.94
N GLY A 522 3.03 -25.75 -25.21
CA GLY A 522 2.77 -26.84 -26.16
C GLY A 522 3.36 -28.17 -25.69
N PHE A 523 4.61 -28.15 -25.21
CA PHE A 523 5.24 -29.34 -24.63
C PHE A 523 4.54 -29.81 -23.35
N ALA A 524 4.04 -28.90 -22.50
CA ALA A 524 3.28 -29.25 -21.31
C ALA A 524 1.93 -29.92 -21.67
N ALA A 525 1.25 -29.40 -22.68
CA ALA A 525 0.01 -29.99 -23.20
C ALA A 525 0.27 -31.39 -23.76
N LEU A 526 1.27 -31.55 -24.63
CA LEU A 526 1.66 -32.86 -25.18
C LEU A 526 1.97 -33.87 -24.08
N ARG A 527 2.71 -33.47 -23.04
CA ARG A 527 2.99 -34.34 -21.90
C ARG A 527 1.72 -34.82 -21.21
N SER A 528 0.74 -33.96 -21.03
CA SER A 528 -0.52 -34.27 -20.41
C SER A 528 -1.31 -35.30 -21.25
N GLU A 529 -1.40 -35.08 -22.56
CA GLU A 529 -2.05 -35.99 -23.51
C GLU A 529 -1.37 -37.36 -23.57
N LEU A 530 -0.04 -37.39 -23.65
CA LEU A 530 0.72 -38.64 -23.64
C LEU A 530 0.52 -39.42 -22.35
N LYS A 531 0.49 -38.77 -21.19
CA LYS A 531 0.19 -39.44 -19.93
C LYS A 531 -1.26 -40.03 -19.90
N ALA A 532 -2.22 -39.31 -20.43
CA ALA A 532 -3.60 -39.79 -20.55
C ALA A 532 -3.66 -40.99 -21.51
N LYS A 533 -3.06 -40.89 -22.69
CA LYS A 533 -2.98 -41.99 -23.69
C LYS A 533 -2.28 -43.24 -23.13
N ALA A 534 -1.17 -43.03 -22.40
CA ALA A 534 -0.44 -44.14 -21.75
C ALA A 534 -1.29 -44.89 -20.71
N LYS A 535 -2.10 -44.18 -19.94
CA LYS A 535 -3.02 -44.78 -18.96
C LYS A 535 -4.16 -45.56 -19.63
N LEU A 536 -4.71 -45.06 -20.74
CA LEU A 536 -5.87 -45.63 -21.41
C LEU A 536 -5.53 -46.78 -22.37
N PHE A 537 -4.44 -46.63 -23.12
CA PHE A 537 -4.14 -47.49 -24.28
C PHE A 537 -2.73 -48.12 -24.23
N GLY A 538 -1.87 -47.70 -23.33
CA GLY A 538 -0.50 -48.19 -23.25
C GLY A 538 -0.40 -49.62 -22.71
N LYS A 539 0.46 -50.44 -23.28
CA LYS A 539 0.83 -51.75 -22.71
C LYS A 539 1.61 -51.51 -21.42
N ASN A 540 1.09 -51.97 -20.29
CA ASN A 540 1.65 -51.72 -18.97
C ASN A 540 1.82 -50.21 -18.63
N GLY A 541 0.95 -49.33 -19.17
CA GLY A 541 1.03 -47.91 -18.98
C GLY A 541 2.17 -47.23 -19.74
N LYS A 542 2.74 -47.86 -20.76
CA LYS A 542 3.81 -47.36 -21.59
C LYS A 542 3.44 -47.30 -23.08
N LEU A 543 3.98 -46.33 -23.77
CA LEU A 543 3.82 -46.07 -25.20
C LEU A 543 5.10 -46.39 -25.96
N THR A 544 5.01 -46.51 -27.28
CA THR A 544 6.13 -46.55 -28.21
C THR A 544 6.44 -45.11 -28.69
N MET A 545 7.61 -44.91 -29.32
CA MET A 545 7.92 -43.64 -29.95
C MET A 545 7.00 -43.31 -31.12
N ASP A 546 6.55 -44.33 -31.87
CA ASP A 546 5.58 -44.16 -32.96
C ASP A 546 4.19 -43.71 -32.45
N ASP A 547 3.78 -44.15 -31.25
CA ASP A 547 2.56 -43.64 -30.60
C ASP A 547 2.70 -42.16 -30.22
N VAL A 548 3.88 -41.74 -29.81
CA VAL A 548 4.19 -40.32 -29.52
C VAL A 548 4.14 -39.49 -30.79
N MET A 549 4.80 -39.96 -31.85
CA MET A 549 4.84 -39.27 -33.14
C MET A 549 3.46 -39.17 -33.77
N GLY A 550 2.67 -40.26 -33.74
CA GLY A 550 1.30 -40.24 -34.22
C GLY A 550 0.39 -39.26 -33.47
N LEU A 551 0.62 -39.06 -32.16
CA LEU A 551 -0.09 -38.00 -31.43
C LEU A 551 0.35 -36.59 -31.85
N ILE A 552 1.64 -36.37 -32.07
CA ILE A 552 2.14 -35.08 -32.53
C ILE A 552 1.56 -34.72 -33.91
N GLU A 553 1.49 -35.69 -34.82
CA GLU A 553 0.92 -35.51 -36.16
C GLU A 553 -0.59 -35.22 -36.13
N ASP A 554 -1.32 -35.71 -35.12
CA ASP A 554 -2.74 -35.43 -34.92
C ASP A 554 -3.03 -34.07 -34.29
N LEU A 555 -2.03 -33.47 -33.62
CA LEU A 555 -2.16 -32.16 -32.98
C LEU A 555 -1.99 -31.04 -34.01
N LEU A 556 -2.97 -30.16 -34.11
CA LEU A 556 -2.90 -28.94 -34.91
C LEU A 556 -2.50 -27.75 -34.02
N PRO A 557 -1.35 -27.11 -34.26
CA PRO A 557 -0.97 -25.91 -33.54
C PRO A 557 -1.95 -24.77 -33.84
N PRO A 558 -2.25 -23.89 -32.85
CA PRO A 558 -3.11 -22.74 -33.08
C PRO A 558 -2.50 -21.78 -34.13
N ALA A 559 -3.37 -21.19 -34.98
CA ALA A 559 -2.96 -20.30 -36.06
C ALA A 559 -2.52 -18.90 -35.55
N ILE A 560 -1.57 -18.85 -34.62
CA ILE A 560 -1.03 -17.61 -34.02
C ILE A 560 0.48 -17.43 -34.27
N GLY A 561 1.02 -18.07 -35.30
CA GLY A 561 2.47 -18.08 -35.59
C GLY A 561 3.03 -16.68 -35.82
N GLU A 562 2.38 -15.85 -36.65
CA GLU A 562 2.82 -14.47 -36.91
C GLU A 562 2.76 -13.59 -35.65
N THR A 563 1.69 -13.71 -34.83
CA THR A 563 1.59 -13.01 -33.57
C THR A 563 2.70 -13.41 -32.60
N ARG A 564 2.99 -14.70 -32.47
CA ARG A 564 4.09 -15.18 -31.61
C ARG A 564 5.45 -14.72 -32.13
N ARG A 565 5.67 -14.72 -33.44
CA ARG A 565 6.90 -14.19 -34.06
C ARG A 565 7.07 -12.71 -33.76
N TYR A 566 6.02 -11.92 -33.92
CA TYR A 566 6.00 -10.50 -33.55
C TYR A 566 6.38 -10.28 -32.08
N GLN A 567 5.79 -11.05 -31.15
CA GLN A 567 6.08 -10.97 -29.73
C GLN A 567 7.52 -11.36 -29.39
N THR A 568 8.06 -12.36 -30.08
CA THR A 568 9.46 -12.78 -29.97
C THR A 568 10.40 -11.64 -30.37
N LEU A 569 10.18 -11.04 -31.54
CA LEU A 569 10.98 -9.93 -32.04
C LEU A 569 10.90 -8.72 -31.12
N GLN A 570 9.72 -8.38 -30.62
CA GLN A 570 9.54 -7.31 -29.65
C GLN A 570 10.30 -7.57 -28.34
N ALA A 571 10.34 -8.81 -27.87
CA ALA A 571 11.09 -9.17 -26.68
C ALA A 571 12.61 -9.04 -26.91
N LEU A 572 13.10 -9.43 -28.08
CA LEU A 572 14.52 -9.33 -28.47
C LEU A 572 14.98 -7.88 -28.63
N VAL A 573 14.22 -7.06 -29.35
CA VAL A 573 14.57 -5.64 -29.57
C VAL A 573 14.59 -4.86 -28.27
N ASN A 574 13.69 -5.17 -27.33
CA ASN A 574 13.62 -4.50 -26.03
C ASN A 574 14.54 -5.10 -24.96
N CYS A 575 15.26 -6.19 -25.25
CA CYS A 575 16.18 -6.81 -24.29
C CYS A 575 17.32 -5.88 -23.89
N THR A 576 17.64 -5.82 -22.60
CA THR A 576 18.69 -4.93 -22.05
C THR A 576 20.01 -5.63 -21.79
N ARG A 577 20.13 -6.95 -22.06
CA ARG A 577 21.35 -7.74 -21.80
C ARG A 577 21.73 -8.62 -22.98
N ARG A 578 22.91 -8.39 -23.57
CA ARG A 578 23.44 -9.23 -24.66
C ARG A 578 23.54 -10.71 -24.24
N SER A 579 23.92 -10.97 -23.00
CA SER A 579 23.98 -12.33 -22.43
C SER A 579 22.66 -13.11 -22.47
N LEU A 580 21.52 -12.47 -22.64
CA LEU A 580 20.20 -13.09 -22.74
C LEU A 580 19.72 -13.27 -24.19
N MET A 581 20.43 -12.73 -25.16
CA MET A 581 20.11 -12.94 -26.58
C MET A 581 20.34 -14.40 -26.99
N PRO A 582 19.62 -14.94 -27.95
CA PRO A 582 19.88 -16.27 -28.50
C PRO A 582 21.36 -16.42 -28.92
N ASP A 583 21.87 -15.45 -29.64
CA ASP A 583 23.31 -15.27 -29.90
C ASP A 583 23.82 -14.02 -29.13
N PRO A 584 24.81 -14.16 -28.20
CA PRO A 584 25.44 -13.02 -27.54
C PRO A 584 26.20 -12.08 -28.48
N ASP A 585 26.66 -12.61 -29.60
CA ASP A 585 27.44 -11.89 -30.59
C ASP A 585 26.55 -11.20 -31.65
N VAL A 586 25.24 -11.12 -31.39
CA VAL A 586 24.27 -10.44 -32.26
C VAL A 586 24.76 -9.06 -32.67
N THR A 587 24.75 -8.83 -33.98
CA THR A 587 25.20 -7.56 -34.60
C THR A 587 24.09 -6.51 -34.57
N ASP A 588 24.45 -5.24 -34.76
CA ASP A 588 23.47 -4.18 -34.89
C ASP A 588 22.63 -4.33 -36.16
N GLU A 589 23.22 -4.87 -37.24
CA GLU A 589 22.53 -5.19 -38.50
C GLU A 589 21.40 -6.24 -38.29
N GLU A 590 21.67 -7.28 -37.49
CA GLU A 590 20.64 -8.27 -37.14
C GLU A 590 19.51 -7.65 -36.33
N ARG A 591 19.83 -6.75 -35.38
CA ARG A 591 18.81 -6.01 -34.62
C ARG A 591 17.97 -5.07 -35.48
N GLU A 592 18.59 -4.45 -36.48
CA GLU A 592 17.87 -3.65 -37.48
C GLU A 592 16.97 -4.52 -38.35
N SER A 593 17.43 -5.71 -38.74
CA SER A 593 16.61 -6.70 -39.45
C SER A 593 15.36 -7.09 -38.66
N TRP A 594 15.50 -7.35 -37.36
CA TRP A 594 14.33 -7.60 -36.48
C TRP A 594 13.35 -6.43 -36.44
N SER A 595 13.88 -5.21 -36.38
CA SER A 595 13.06 -4.00 -36.41
C SER A 595 12.35 -3.80 -37.74
N HIS A 596 12.97 -4.24 -38.85
CA HIS A 596 12.35 -4.23 -40.18
C HIS A 596 11.24 -5.28 -40.27
N GLU A 597 11.47 -6.51 -39.79
CA GLU A 597 10.47 -7.58 -39.75
C GLU A 597 9.25 -7.18 -38.88
N ILE A 598 9.47 -6.54 -37.73
CA ILE A 598 8.41 -5.99 -36.90
C ILE A 598 7.50 -5.05 -37.72
N ARG A 599 8.09 -4.08 -38.45
CA ARG A 599 7.34 -3.14 -39.31
C ARG A 599 6.55 -3.84 -40.39
N GLN A 600 7.10 -4.93 -40.98
CA GLN A 600 6.38 -5.72 -41.96
C GLN A 600 5.16 -6.46 -41.38
N LEU A 601 5.29 -7.03 -40.17
CA LEU A 601 4.20 -7.67 -39.48
C LEU A 601 3.12 -6.66 -39.06
N GLU A 602 3.52 -5.48 -38.60
CA GLU A 602 2.58 -4.38 -38.29
C GLU A 602 1.82 -3.91 -39.52
N ALA A 603 2.47 -3.84 -40.70
CA ALA A 603 1.82 -3.50 -41.96
C ALA A 603 0.78 -4.53 -42.39
N LYS A 604 0.94 -5.81 -41.98
CA LYS A 604 -0.05 -6.88 -42.16
C LYS A 604 -1.20 -6.86 -41.11
N GLY A 605 -1.14 -5.95 -40.14
CA GLY A 605 -2.13 -5.87 -39.05
C GLY A 605 -1.82 -6.80 -37.86
N VAL A 606 -0.66 -7.42 -37.80
CA VAL A 606 -0.23 -8.25 -36.67
C VAL A 606 0.29 -7.33 -35.57
N ARG A 607 -0.30 -7.45 -34.36
CA ARG A 607 0.08 -6.65 -33.18
C ARG A 607 0.12 -7.48 -31.90
#